data_a8d2e046061c012bf5fa65387d11db18
#
_entry.id   a8d2e046061c012bf5fa65387d11db18
#
_cell.length_a   1.000
_cell.length_b   1.000
_cell.length_c   1.000
_cell.angle_alpha   90.00
_cell.angle_beta   90.00
_cell.angle_gamma   90.00
#
_symmetry.space_group_name_H-M   'P 1'
#
loop_
_entity.id
_entity.type
_entity.pdbx_description
1 polymer ?
#
loop_
_entity_poly.entity_id
_entity_poly.type
_entity_poly.pdbx_seq_one_letter_code
_entity_poly.pdbx_strand_id
1 'polypeptide(L)'
;MLVVFCVLALATMAHAQTMAEQRYYAPLNSVAAFVEYSNSSSHIVLGDDRQRKFAGLALAYQRRISAAHWMAWDYSAEIRPVLFESDPTLDGQRITLTIDGKSQVYEERSPQQTPIENVKLYRDRSFSGTTLEGDSFTEVFHNEIGRRWTYSPGVTPLCFSAHLLPAHRLQPFLAGTAGFIVSTRDIPEFYTSAFNFTFSFGGGVEWFRDHKRSWTVEYRMQHMSNKDIGYINPGVDSQFVRVGYRFGFRSLSQVVDKLH
;
A
#
# COMPACT_ATOMS: atom_id res chain seq x y z
N MET A 1 10.57 -11.99 -34.17
CA MET A 1 10.39 -13.40 -33.83
C MET A 1 9.81 -13.63 -32.42
N LEU A 2 10.28 -12.95 -31.40
CA LEU A 2 9.80 -13.09 -30.01
C LEU A 2 8.31 -12.71 -29.83
N VAL A 3 7.85 -11.63 -30.47
CA VAL A 3 6.45 -11.14 -30.37
C VAL A 3 5.45 -12.12 -30.97
N VAL A 4 5.80 -12.80 -32.08
CA VAL A 4 4.94 -13.80 -32.74
C VAL A 4 4.81 -15.06 -31.87
N PHE A 5 5.86 -15.45 -31.15
CA PHE A 5 5.83 -16.57 -30.23
C PHE A 5 4.93 -16.28 -29.00
N CYS A 6 4.95 -15.04 -28.47
CA CYS A 6 4.06 -14.62 -27.38
C CYS A 6 2.59 -14.59 -27.81
N VAL A 7 2.30 -14.15 -29.04
CA VAL A 7 0.91 -14.11 -29.56
C VAL A 7 0.37 -15.50 -29.83
N LEU A 8 1.18 -16.42 -30.38
CA LEU A 8 0.80 -17.82 -30.61
C LEU A 8 0.63 -18.58 -29.28
N ALA A 9 1.48 -18.35 -28.29
CA ALA A 9 1.34 -18.93 -26.96
C ALA A 9 0.07 -18.45 -26.25
N LEU A 10 -0.30 -17.17 -26.39
CA LEU A 10 -1.55 -16.62 -25.87
C LEU A 10 -2.79 -17.17 -26.59
N ALA A 11 -2.72 -17.41 -27.89
CA ALA A 11 -3.82 -17.97 -28.67
C ALA A 11 -4.07 -19.46 -28.39
N THR A 12 -3.01 -20.25 -28.19
CA THR A 12 -3.15 -21.67 -27.82
C THR A 12 -3.64 -21.84 -26.38
N MET A 13 -3.30 -20.93 -25.48
CA MET A 13 -3.85 -20.94 -24.13
C MET A 13 -5.35 -20.61 -24.11
N ALA A 14 -5.84 -19.77 -25.02
CA ALA A 14 -7.26 -19.41 -25.07
C ALA A 14 -8.17 -20.59 -25.44
N HIS A 15 -7.70 -21.54 -26.27
CA HIS A 15 -8.48 -22.72 -26.69
C HIS A 15 -8.54 -23.81 -25.60
N ALA A 16 -7.51 -23.96 -24.79
CA ALA A 16 -7.51 -24.92 -23.68
C ALA A 16 -8.41 -24.52 -22.52
N GLN A 17 -8.77 -23.22 -22.43
CA GLN A 17 -9.52 -22.66 -21.32
C GLN A 17 -11.04 -22.96 -21.36
N THR A 18 -11.64 -23.19 -22.53
CA THR A 18 -13.09 -23.36 -22.65
C THR A 18 -13.60 -24.65 -22.01
N MET A 19 -12.80 -25.69 -21.95
CA MET A 19 -13.16 -26.98 -21.31
C MET A 19 -12.85 -26.99 -19.80
N ALA A 20 -11.92 -26.12 -19.33
CA ALA A 20 -11.51 -26.05 -17.93
C ALA A 20 -12.45 -25.17 -17.08
N GLU A 21 -13.22 -24.26 -17.69
CA GLU A 21 -14.08 -23.29 -17.00
C GLU A 21 -15.17 -23.92 -16.11
N GLN A 22 -15.64 -25.12 -16.44
CA GLN A 22 -16.66 -25.83 -15.64
C GLN A 22 -16.08 -26.56 -14.42
N ARG A 23 -14.75 -26.79 -14.40
CA ARG A 23 -14.10 -27.61 -13.38
C ARG A 23 -13.55 -26.77 -12.22
N TYR A 24 -13.24 -25.50 -12.47
CA TYR A 24 -12.56 -24.63 -11.50
C TYR A 24 -13.48 -23.51 -11.00
N TYR A 25 -13.29 -23.11 -9.75
CA TYR A 25 -13.85 -21.86 -9.24
C TYR A 25 -13.04 -20.70 -9.83
N ALA A 26 -13.61 -19.61 -10.03
CA ALA A 26 -13.21 -18.37 -10.66
C ALA A 26 -13.47 -18.31 -12.17
N PRO A 27 -14.12 -17.25 -12.60
CA PRO A 27 -14.37 -16.96 -14.00
C PRO A 27 -13.10 -16.51 -14.71
N LEU A 28 -13.12 -16.61 -16.06
CA LEU A 28 -12.00 -16.13 -16.88
C LEU A 28 -11.73 -14.63 -16.66
N ASN A 29 -12.79 -13.82 -16.56
CA ASN A 29 -12.69 -12.39 -16.31
C ASN A 29 -13.54 -12.01 -15.10
N SER A 30 -13.04 -11.07 -14.31
CA SER A 30 -13.75 -10.56 -13.13
C SER A 30 -13.36 -9.14 -12.82
N VAL A 31 -14.20 -8.45 -12.05
CA VAL A 31 -13.90 -7.21 -11.39
C VAL A 31 -13.94 -7.42 -9.89
N ALA A 32 -13.11 -6.70 -9.16
CA ALA A 32 -13.09 -6.75 -7.71
C ALA A 32 -12.99 -5.34 -7.13
N ALA A 33 -13.55 -5.18 -5.94
CA ALA A 33 -13.39 -3.98 -5.13
C ALA A 33 -12.77 -4.38 -3.80
N PHE A 34 -11.81 -3.58 -3.32
CA PHE A 34 -11.10 -3.80 -2.06
C PHE A 34 -11.17 -2.57 -1.19
N VAL A 35 -11.34 -2.79 0.11
CA VAL A 35 -10.98 -1.84 1.16
C VAL A 35 -9.60 -2.22 1.66
N GLU A 36 -8.71 -1.24 1.80
CA GLU A 36 -7.34 -1.49 2.25
C GLU A 36 -6.97 -0.54 3.37
N TYR A 37 -6.22 -1.07 4.33
CA TYR A 37 -5.78 -0.32 5.50
C TYR A 37 -4.39 -0.78 5.96
N SER A 38 -3.55 0.20 6.33
CA SER A 38 -2.26 0.00 6.98
C SER A 38 -2.17 0.90 8.19
N ASN A 39 -1.98 0.33 9.37
CA ASN A 39 -1.93 1.10 10.61
C ASN A 39 -0.57 1.74 10.87
N SER A 40 0.49 1.17 10.33
CA SER A 40 1.84 1.66 10.57
C SER A 40 2.80 1.21 9.49
N SER A 41 3.73 2.08 9.11
CA SER A 41 4.93 1.73 8.38
C SER A 41 6.07 1.41 9.35
N SER A 42 6.99 0.56 8.92
CA SER A 42 8.18 0.18 9.67
C SER A 42 9.30 -0.18 8.71
N HIS A 43 10.53 -0.20 9.17
CA HIS A 43 11.66 -0.67 8.36
C HIS A 43 11.56 -2.20 8.17
N ILE A 44 11.07 -2.64 7.01
CA ILE A 44 10.88 -4.06 6.69
C ILE A 44 11.83 -4.48 5.57
N VAL A 45 11.91 -3.70 4.50
CA VAL A 45 12.71 -3.96 3.31
C VAL A 45 13.74 -2.85 3.11
N LEU A 46 13.30 -1.66 2.71
CA LEU A 46 14.16 -0.53 2.34
C LEU A 46 13.62 0.82 2.85
N GLY A 47 12.44 0.86 3.46
CA GLY A 47 11.81 2.09 3.90
C GLY A 47 12.36 2.58 5.23
N ASP A 48 12.84 3.81 5.27
CA ASP A 48 13.34 4.47 6.48
C ASP A 48 12.24 5.23 7.21
N ASP A 49 11.27 5.76 6.48
CA ASP A 49 10.13 6.48 7.06
C ASP A 49 9.14 5.56 7.76
N ARG A 50 8.76 5.94 8.97
CA ARG A 50 8.00 5.10 9.90
C ARG A 50 6.69 5.76 10.33
N GLN A 51 5.78 4.92 10.84
CA GLN A 51 4.51 5.32 11.44
C GLN A 51 3.55 6.02 10.47
N ARG A 52 3.74 5.83 9.14
CA ARG A 52 2.76 6.22 8.13
C ARG A 52 1.58 5.27 8.18
N LYS A 53 0.40 5.82 7.98
CA LYS A 53 -0.84 5.04 7.90
C LYS A 53 -1.45 5.24 6.53
N PHE A 54 -2.12 4.22 6.04
CA PHE A 54 -2.83 4.28 4.77
C PHE A 54 -4.25 3.76 4.94
N ALA A 55 -5.18 4.38 4.22
CA ALA A 55 -6.55 3.90 4.10
C ALA A 55 -7.06 4.18 2.70
N GLY A 56 -7.70 3.21 2.06
CA GLY A 56 -8.13 3.40 0.69
C GLY A 56 -9.10 2.36 0.15
N LEU A 57 -9.47 2.61 -1.10
CA LEU A 57 -10.29 1.75 -1.94
C LEU A 57 -9.51 1.43 -3.22
N ALA A 58 -9.52 0.16 -3.61
CA ALA A 58 -8.98 -0.28 -4.89
C ALA A 58 -10.06 -1.00 -5.71
N LEU A 59 -10.02 -0.78 -7.02
CA LEU A 59 -10.83 -1.50 -8.00
C LEU A 59 -9.88 -2.24 -8.92
N ALA A 60 -10.13 -3.52 -9.15
CA ALA A 60 -9.30 -4.37 -9.98
C ALA A 60 -10.12 -5.02 -11.11
N TYR A 61 -9.52 -5.07 -12.30
CA TYR A 61 -9.88 -6.03 -13.33
C TYR A 61 -8.94 -7.21 -13.21
N GLN A 62 -9.46 -8.42 -13.25
CA GLN A 62 -8.69 -9.65 -13.11
C GLN A 62 -9.02 -10.60 -14.24
N ARG A 63 -7.98 -11.26 -14.75
CA ARG A 63 -8.09 -12.28 -15.80
C ARG A 63 -7.30 -13.51 -15.42
N ARG A 64 -7.93 -14.67 -15.46
CA ARG A 64 -7.25 -15.95 -15.33
C ARG A 64 -6.43 -16.23 -16.59
N ILE A 65 -5.12 -16.42 -16.41
CA ILE A 65 -4.19 -16.71 -17.50
C ILE A 65 -4.12 -18.21 -17.74
N SER A 66 -4.04 -18.99 -16.67
CA SER A 66 -3.94 -20.44 -16.74
C SER A 66 -4.51 -21.09 -15.48
N ALA A 67 -4.96 -22.35 -15.63
CA ALA A 67 -5.37 -23.16 -14.50
C ALA A 67 -4.93 -24.60 -14.73
N ALA A 68 -4.24 -25.17 -13.74
CA ALA A 68 -3.86 -26.57 -13.65
C ALA A 68 -4.52 -27.20 -12.41
N HIS A 69 -4.34 -28.49 -12.22
CA HIS A 69 -5.00 -29.22 -11.14
C HIS A 69 -4.75 -28.63 -9.74
N TRP A 70 -3.55 -28.15 -9.47
CA TRP A 70 -3.13 -27.69 -8.14
C TRP A 70 -2.89 -26.17 -8.06
N MET A 71 -2.76 -25.46 -9.18
CA MET A 71 -2.44 -24.04 -9.23
C MET A 71 -3.07 -23.34 -10.42
N ALA A 72 -3.50 -22.12 -10.22
CA ALA A 72 -3.95 -21.21 -11.27
C ALA A 72 -3.22 -19.87 -11.18
N TRP A 73 -3.03 -19.23 -12.32
CA TRP A 73 -2.41 -17.90 -12.42
C TRP A 73 -3.41 -16.88 -12.90
N ASP A 74 -3.49 -15.78 -12.18
CA ASP A 74 -4.29 -14.63 -12.54
C ASP A 74 -3.37 -13.42 -12.79
N TYR A 75 -3.69 -12.65 -13.81
CA TYR A 75 -3.20 -11.30 -14.01
C TYR A 75 -4.29 -10.33 -13.56
N SER A 76 -3.91 -9.21 -12.94
CA SER A 76 -4.82 -8.12 -12.69
C SER A 76 -4.17 -6.76 -12.90
N ALA A 77 -5.03 -5.75 -13.16
CA ALA A 77 -4.69 -4.36 -13.11
C ALA A 77 -5.60 -3.67 -12.11
N GLU A 78 -5.02 -2.86 -11.22
CA GLU A 78 -5.75 -2.17 -10.17
C GLU A 78 -5.65 -0.66 -10.35
N ILE A 79 -6.73 0.05 -10.00
CA ILE A 79 -6.73 1.48 -9.75
C ILE A 79 -7.09 1.72 -8.28
N ARG A 80 -6.47 2.71 -7.68
CA ARG A 80 -6.75 3.18 -6.32
C ARG A 80 -7.29 4.60 -6.40
N PRO A 81 -8.59 4.77 -6.70
CA PRO A 81 -9.17 6.09 -6.86
C PRO A 81 -9.23 6.87 -5.53
N VAL A 82 -9.22 6.15 -4.43
CA VAL A 82 -9.21 6.71 -3.08
C VAL A 82 -8.09 6.04 -2.30
N LEU A 83 -7.02 6.77 -2.06
CA LEU A 83 -5.96 6.38 -1.15
C LEU A 83 -5.53 7.62 -0.37
N PHE A 84 -5.50 7.51 0.94
CA PHE A 84 -4.99 8.52 1.85
C PHE A 84 -3.78 7.97 2.59
N GLU A 85 -2.74 8.77 2.62
CA GLU A 85 -1.58 8.58 3.48
C GLU A 85 -1.62 9.56 4.63
N SER A 86 -1.26 9.10 5.83
CA SER A 86 -1.19 9.92 7.03
C SER A 86 0.22 9.89 7.59
N ASP A 87 0.91 11.03 7.50
CA ASP A 87 2.26 11.24 7.99
C ASP A 87 2.25 11.81 9.41
N PRO A 88 3.16 11.38 10.30
CA PRO A 88 3.39 12.07 11.55
C PRO A 88 4.03 13.44 11.29
N THR A 89 3.66 14.44 12.06
CA THR A 89 4.14 15.82 11.93
C THR A 89 4.59 16.38 13.27
N LEU A 90 5.58 17.28 13.23
CA LEU A 90 5.90 18.15 14.34
C LEU A 90 5.04 19.41 14.18
N ASP A 91 4.06 19.58 15.06
CA ASP A 91 3.11 20.69 15.02
C ASP A 91 3.57 21.86 15.91
N GLY A 92 4.39 21.57 16.92
CA GLY A 92 4.94 22.58 17.80
C GLY A 92 5.96 22.02 18.77
N GLN A 93 6.62 22.93 19.47
CA GLN A 93 7.57 22.61 20.53
C GLN A 93 7.35 23.56 21.70
N ARG A 94 7.30 23.01 22.90
CA ARG A 94 7.28 23.75 24.16
C ARG A 94 8.58 23.47 24.89
N ILE A 95 9.31 24.56 25.23
CA ILE A 95 10.55 24.49 26.01
C ILE A 95 10.25 25.11 27.36
N THR A 96 10.43 24.36 28.43
CA THR A 96 10.35 24.87 29.80
C THR A 96 11.76 24.94 30.36
N LEU A 97 12.25 26.15 30.57
CA LEU A 97 13.53 26.43 31.22
C LEU A 97 13.29 26.81 32.68
N THR A 98 13.87 26.06 33.59
CA THR A 98 13.83 26.35 35.04
C THR A 98 15.24 26.64 35.51
N ILE A 99 15.47 27.84 36.10
CA ILE A 99 16.73 28.25 36.70
C ILE A 99 16.41 28.65 38.15
N ASP A 100 17.10 28.07 39.11
CA ASP A 100 16.91 28.29 40.54
C ASP A 100 15.44 28.24 40.99
N GLY A 101 14.67 27.29 40.47
CA GLY A 101 13.27 27.11 40.78
C GLY A 101 12.31 28.08 40.09
N LYS A 102 12.79 29.03 39.28
CA LYS A 102 11.97 29.91 38.44
C LYS A 102 11.85 29.36 37.04
N SER A 103 10.61 29.12 36.58
CA SER A 103 10.35 28.56 35.26
C SER A 103 9.89 29.62 34.26
N GLN A 104 10.43 29.50 33.03
CA GLN A 104 9.98 30.26 31.86
C GLN A 104 9.56 29.24 30.80
N VAL A 105 8.46 29.52 30.10
CA VAL A 105 7.93 28.65 29.05
C VAL A 105 7.99 29.36 27.71
N TYR A 106 8.61 28.73 26.75
CA TYR A 106 8.69 29.17 25.36
C TYR A 106 7.88 28.19 24.51
N GLU A 107 6.95 28.70 23.70
CA GLU A 107 6.16 27.91 22.80
C GLU A 107 6.43 28.36 21.36
N GLU A 108 6.79 27.37 20.51
CA GLU A 108 6.95 27.57 19.10
C GLU A 108 5.97 26.63 18.38
N ARG A 109 5.12 27.19 17.52
CA ARG A 109 4.23 26.41 16.67
C ARG A 109 4.78 26.31 15.26
N SER A 110 4.76 25.11 14.69
CA SER A 110 5.10 24.89 13.28
C SER A 110 3.85 25.12 12.42
N PRO A 111 3.72 26.25 11.72
CA PRO A 111 2.52 26.55 10.93
C PRO A 111 2.35 25.61 9.73
N GLN A 112 3.38 24.86 9.36
CA GLN A 112 3.40 24.03 8.17
C GLN A 112 3.21 22.53 8.46
N GLN A 113 3.03 22.13 9.72
CA GLN A 113 2.95 20.70 10.09
C GLN A 113 4.10 19.91 9.46
N THR A 114 5.32 20.16 9.91
CA THR A 114 6.53 19.53 9.34
C THR A 114 6.50 18.02 9.47
N PRO A 115 6.48 17.26 8.39
CA PRO A 115 6.55 15.80 8.47
C PRO A 115 7.85 15.35 9.10
N ILE A 116 7.79 14.27 9.86
CA ILE A 116 8.95 13.71 10.56
C ILE A 116 9.13 12.25 10.21
N GLU A 117 10.37 11.85 10.02
CA GLU A 117 10.76 10.47 9.67
C GLU A 117 10.27 9.46 10.72
N ASN A 118 10.47 9.76 12.00
CA ASN A 118 10.18 8.85 13.09
C ASN A 118 9.82 9.60 14.38
N VAL A 119 8.59 9.40 14.87
CA VAL A 119 8.10 10.02 16.13
C VAL A 119 9.01 9.73 17.33
N LYS A 120 9.70 8.58 17.34
CA LYS A 120 10.60 8.22 18.45
C LYS A 120 11.77 9.18 18.62
N LEU A 121 12.19 9.87 17.55
CA LEU A 121 13.28 10.86 17.59
C LEU A 121 12.84 12.15 18.26
N TYR A 122 11.53 12.40 18.31
CA TYR A 122 10.91 13.63 18.84
C TYR A 122 10.23 13.40 20.19
N ARG A 123 10.69 12.42 20.97
CA ARG A 123 10.23 12.22 22.36
C ARG A 123 10.70 13.37 23.24
N ASP A 124 9.93 13.63 24.26
CA ASP A 124 10.29 14.61 25.29
C ASP A 124 11.69 14.31 25.83
N ARG A 125 12.47 15.38 26.01
CA ARG A 125 13.84 15.33 26.51
C ARG A 125 13.99 16.33 27.64
N SER A 126 14.80 15.97 28.62
CA SER A 126 15.14 16.85 29.71
C SER A 126 16.67 16.91 29.87
N PHE A 127 17.18 18.12 30.00
CA PHE A 127 18.58 18.38 30.25
C PHE A 127 18.69 19.14 31.57
N SER A 128 19.65 18.80 32.41
CA SER A 128 19.93 19.50 33.64
C SER A 128 21.42 19.76 33.75
N GLY A 129 21.78 20.90 34.33
CA GLY A 129 23.17 21.32 34.47
C GLY A 129 23.31 22.49 35.42
N THR A 130 24.49 23.09 35.36
CA THR A 130 24.82 24.30 36.13
C THR A 130 25.25 25.38 35.16
N THR A 131 24.76 26.62 35.36
CA THR A 131 25.17 27.79 34.58
C THR A 131 26.61 28.16 34.90
N LEU A 132 27.21 29.05 34.11
CA LEU A 132 28.53 29.59 34.38
C LEU A 132 28.60 30.39 35.71
N GLU A 133 27.45 30.86 36.17
CA GLU A 133 27.29 31.63 37.44
C GLU A 133 27.07 30.72 38.65
N GLY A 134 26.93 29.40 38.43
CA GLY A 134 26.77 28.36 39.45
C GLY A 134 25.33 27.99 39.78
N ASP A 135 24.34 28.56 39.07
CA ASP A 135 22.91 28.27 39.26
C ASP A 135 22.52 26.95 38.63
N SER A 136 21.64 26.21 39.27
CA SER A 136 21.10 24.96 38.68
C SER A 136 20.05 25.29 37.62
N PHE A 137 20.11 24.58 36.48
CA PHE A 137 19.06 24.69 35.46
C PHE A 137 18.53 23.33 35.04
N THR A 138 17.27 23.33 34.63
CA THR A 138 16.62 22.23 33.96
C THR A 138 15.85 22.74 32.75
N GLU A 139 16.09 22.15 31.60
CA GLU A 139 15.41 22.43 30.34
C GLU A 139 14.62 21.20 29.91
N VAL A 140 13.32 21.36 29.72
CA VAL A 140 12.41 20.29 29.27
C VAL A 140 11.85 20.65 27.92
N PHE A 141 12.10 19.80 26.95
CA PHE A 141 11.55 19.87 25.59
C PHE A 141 10.34 18.97 25.50
N HIS A 142 9.21 19.53 25.19
CA HIS A 142 7.98 18.82 24.88
C HIS A 142 7.59 19.08 23.43
N ASN A 143 7.54 18.03 22.60
CA ASN A 143 7.20 18.12 21.18
C ASN A 143 5.73 17.77 20.97
N GLU A 144 5.00 18.66 20.30
CA GLU A 144 3.61 18.42 19.89
C GLU A 144 3.60 17.66 18.56
N ILE A 145 3.23 16.38 18.63
CA ILE A 145 3.16 15.49 17.46
C ILE A 145 1.73 15.43 16.95
N GLY A 146 1.56 15.82 15.71
CA GLY A 146 0.30 15.74 14.98
C GLY A 146 0.35 14.74 13.83
N ARG A 147 -0.60 14.89 12.93
CA ARG A 147 -0.67 14.09 11.70
C ARG A 147 -1.28 14.92 10.57
N ARG A 148 -0.69 14.80 9.39
CA ARG A 148 -1.28 15.35 8.18
C ARG A 148 -1.73 14.20 7.27
N TRP A 149 -2.86 14.41 6.59
CA TRP A 149 -3.38 13.48 5.61
C TRP A 149 -3.13 14.00 4.20
N THR A 150 -2.71 13.10 3.31
CA THR A 150 -2.42 13.39 1.90
C THR A 150 -3.22 12.43 1.03
N TYR A 151 -3.90 12.98 0.03
CA TYR A 151 -4.59 12.19 -0.98
C TYR A 151 -3.60 11.73 -2.04
N SER A 152 -3.56 10.42 -2.31
CA SER A 152 -2.52 9.75 -3.11
C SER A 152 -3.11 8.67 -4.01
N PRO A 153 -3.96 9.04 -5.01
CA PRO A 153 -4.50 8.05 -5.94
C PRO A 153 -3.39 7.31 -6.69
N GLY A 154 -3.67 6.11 -7.16
CA GLY A 154 -2.65 5.29 -7.80
C GLY A 154 -3.17 4.29 -8.82
N VAL A 155 -2.24 3.72 -9.56
CA VAL A 155 -2.47 2.66 -10.54
C VAL A 155 -1.45 1.56 -10.34
N THR A 156 -1.90 0.32 -10.38
CA THR A 156 -1.06 -0.88 -10.30
C THR A 156 -1.32 -1.72 -11.55
N PRO A 157 -0.62 -1.42 -12.66
CA PRO A 157 -0.86 -2.09 -13.94
C PRO A 157 -0.35 -3.52 -13.96
N LEU A 158 0.59 -3.87 -13.10
CA LEU A 158 1.18 -5.20 -13.03
C LEU A 158 0.85 -5.85 -11.70
N CYS A 159 -0.04 -6.83 -11.74
CA CYS A 159 -0.39 -7.64 -10.59
C CYS A 159 -0.55 -9.08 -11.05
N PHE A 160 0.23 -9.98 -10.46
CA PHE A 160 0.16 -11.42 -10.72
C PHE A 160 -0.12 -12.13 -9.41
N SER A 161 -1.02 -13.12 -9.47
CA SER A 161 -1.30 -13.97 -8.33
C SER A 161 -1.33 -15.45 -8.73
N ALA A 162 -0.80 -16.27 -7.83
CA ALA A 162 -0.82 -17.73 -7.92
C ALA A 162 -1.81 -18.27 -6.89
N HIS A 163 -2.92 -18.83 -7.36
CA HIS A 163 -3.96 -19.43 -6.53
C HIS A 163 -3.74 -20.94 -6.43
N LEU A 164 -3.71 -21.47 -5.23
CA LEU A 164 -3.61 -22.90 -4.98
C LEU A 164 -5.00 -23.53 -4.93
N LEU A 165 -5.09 -24.79 -5.30
CA LEU A 165 -6.31 -25.60 -5.23
C LEU A 165 -7.50 -24.97 -5.99
N PRO A 166 -7.37 -24.62 -7.28
CA PRO A 166 -8.39 -23.85 -8.00
C PRO A 166 -9.74 -24.59 -8.19
N ALA A 167 -9.78 -25.88 -7.93
CA ALA A 167 -11.02 -26.66 -7.91
C ALA A 167 -11.80 -26.57 -6.58
N HIS A 168 -11.23 -25.92 -5.56
CA HIS A 168 -11.84 -25.78 -4.23
C HIS A 168 -12.41 -24.38 -4.02
N ARG A 169 -13.41 -24.27 -3.14
CA ARG A 169 -14.02 -22.98 -2.77
C ARG A 169 -13.09 -22.08 -2.00
N LEU A 170 -12.15 -22.64 -1.25
CA LEU A 170 -11.16 -21.91 -0.47
C LEU A 170 -9.82 -22.06 -1.19
N GLN A 171 -9.29 -20.93 -1.68
CA GLN A 171 -8.08 -20.87 -2.46
C GLN A 171 -7.06 -19.94 -1.78
N PRO A 172 -6.06 -20.49 -1.11
CA PRO A 172 -4.90 -19.70 -0.71
C PRO A 172 -4.19 -19.15 -1.96
N PHE A 173 -3.64 -17.94 -1.86
CA PHE A 173 -2.89 -17.35 -2.97
C PHE A 173 -1.69 -16.53 -2.49
N LEU A 174 -0.72 -16.35 -3.38
CA LEU A 174 0.37 -15.41 -3.28
C LEU A 174 0.25 -14.40 -4.42
N ALA A 175 0.60 -13.15 -4.16
CA ALA A 175 0.54 -12.08 -5.15
C ALA A 175 1.75 -11.17 -5.09
N GLY A 176 2.15 -10.67 -6.26
CA GLY A 176 3.16 -9.63 -6.42
C GLY A 176 2.64 -8.53 -7.34
N THR A 177 2.97 -7.27 -7.02
CA THR A 177 2.46 -6.13 -7.80
C THR A 177 3.52 -5.05 -8.01
N ALA A 178 3.38 -4.30 -9.10
CA ALA A 178 4.14 -3.09 -9.36
C ALA A 178 3.24 -2.00 -9.92
N GLY A 179 3.40 -0.77 -9.41
CA GLY A 179 2.58 0.36 -9.79
C GLY A 179 3.17 1.69 -9.34
N PHE A 180 2.32 2.70 -9.26
CA PHE A 180 2.69 4.03 -8.81
C PHE A 180 1.49 4.74 -8.18
N ILE A 181 1.79 5.75 -7.38
CA ILE A 181 0.84 6.71 -6.82
C ILE A 181 1.27 8.13 -7.17
N VAL A 182 0.29 9.02 -7.24
CA VAL A 182 0.50 10.45 -7.44
C VAL A 182 -0.22 11.21 -6.34
N SER A 183 0.53 11.88 -5.51
CA SER A 183 0.02 12.54 -4.31
C SER A 183 -0.25 14.02 -4.53
N THR A 184 -1.11 14.62 -3.73
CA THR A 184 -1.40 16.06 -3.79
C THR A 184 -0.28 16.93 -3.24
N ARG A 185 0.74 16.34 -2.66
CA ARG A 185 1.97 16.97 -2.17
C ARG A 185 3.09 15.94 -2.08
N ASP A 186 4.30 16.39 -1.82
CA ASP A 186 5.43 15.51 -1.56
C ASP A 186 5.15 14.58 -0.38
N ILE A 187 5.42 13.31 -0.56
CA ILE A 187 5.29 12.25 0.42
C ILE A 187 6.51 11.31 0.38
N PRO A 188 6.93 10.79 1.53
CA PRO A 188 6.38 10.98 2.88
C PRO A 188 6.79 12.29 3.56
N GLU A 189 7.81 12.99 3.04
CA GLU A 189 8.42 14.19 3.63
C GLU A 189 8.55 15.33 2.62
N PHE A 190 8.96 16.51 3.10
CA PHE A 190 9.36 17.60 2.23
C PHE A 190 10.61 17.22 1.41
N TYR A 191 10.71 17.75 0.20
CA TYR A 191 11.80 17.48 -0.74
C TYR A 191 11.88 16.06 -1.28
N THR A 192 10.88 15.21 -1.03
CA THR A 192 10.72 13.90 -1.68
C THR A 192 10.08 14.08 -3.05
N SER A 193 8.99 13.40 -3.34
CA SER A 193 8.25 13.55 -4.59
C SER A 193 6.76 13.28 -4.37
N ALA A 194 5.92 14.00 -5.11
CA ALA A 194 4.51 13.66 -5.22
C ALA A 194 4.26 12.36 -6.03
N PHE A 195 5.22 11.96 -6.88
CA PHE A 195 5.16 10.73 -7.65
C PHE A 195 6.04 9.66 -7.00
N ASN A 196 5.44 8.50 -6.69
CA ASN A 196 6.15 7.38 -6.08
C ASN A 196 5.80 6.06 -6.76
N PHE A 197 6.80 5.23 -7.01
CA PHE A 197 6.64 3.85 -7.41
C PHE A 197 6.21 3.00 -6.20
N THR A 198 5.41 1.97 -6.48
CA THR A 198 4.98 1.01 -5.46
C THR A 198 5.28 -0.41 -5.91
N PHE A 199 5.89 -1.18 -5.04
CA PHE A 199 6.09 -2.62 -5.20
C PHE A 199 5.47 -3.31 -4.02
N SER A 200 4.73 -4.39 -4.26
CA SER A 200 4.20 -5.15 -3.15
C SER A 200 4.23 -6.65 -3.41
N PHE A 201 4.30 -7.39 -2.31
CA PHE A 201 4.14 -8.83 -2.29
C PHE A 201 3.32 -9.21 -1.07
N GLY A 202 2.60 -10.30 -1.20
CA GLY A 202 1.75 -10.75 -0.11
C GLY A 202 1.02 -12.03 -0.46
N GLY A 203 0.03 -12.33 0.33
CA GLY A 203 -0.82 -13.49 0.12
C GLY A 203 -2.07 -13.42 0.95
N GLY A 204 -2.96 -14.34 0.67
CA GLY A 204 -4.24 -14.34 1.34
C GLY A 204 -5.05 -15.58 1.00
N VAL A 205 -6.32 -15.44 1.24
CA VAL A 205 -7.31 -16.50 0.97
C VAL A 205 -8.48 -15.90 0.21
N GLU A 206 -8.87 -16.58 -0.86
CA GLU A 206 -10.08 -16.29 -1.59
C GLU A 206 -11.11 -17.36 -1.31
N TRP A 207 -12.29 -16.96 -0.86
CA TRP A 207 -13.42 -17.85 -0.58
C TRP A 207 -14.54 -17.63 -1.58
N PHE A 208 -14.81 -18.64 -2.42
CA PHE A 208 -15.84 -18.62 -3.44
C PHE A 208 -17.21 -18.99 -2.87
N ARG A 209 -18.14 -18.04 -2.95
CA ARG A 209 -19.55 -18.30 -2.68
C ARG A 209 -20.15 -19.20 -3.78
N ASP A 210 -19.82 -18.89 -5.01
CA ASP A 210 -20.17 -19.63 -6.22
C ASP A 210 -19.06 -19.45 -7.29
N HIS A 211 -19.23 -19.99 -8.49
CA HIS A 211 -18.22 -19.91 -9.56
C HIS A 211 -17.94 -18.48 -10.07
N LYS A 212 -18.70 -17.47 -9.64
CA LYS A 212 -18.56 -16.08 -10.10
C LYS A 212 -18.24 -15.09 -8.99
N ARG A 213 -18.54 -15.43 -7.74
CA ARG A 213 -18.49 -14.49 -6.62
C ARG A 213 -17.63 -15.03 -5.51
N SER A 214 -16.72 -14.20 -5.04
CA SER A 214 -15.83 -14.55 -3.94
C SER A 214 -15.55 -13.38 -3.02
N TRP A 215 -15.14 -13.69 -1.81
CA TRP A 215 -14.53 -12.79 -0.85
C TRP A 215 -13.04 -13.06 -0.79
N THR A 216 -12.26 -12.00 -0.64
CA THR A 216 -10.80 -12.08 -0.51
C THR A 216 -10.37 -11.39 0.76
N VAL A 217 -9.49 -12.05 1.52
CA VAL A 217 -8.73 -11.42 2.61
C VAL A 217 -7.26 -11.58 2.27
N GLU A 218 -6.54 -10.48 2.22
CA GLU A 218 -5.14 -10.42 1.80
C GLU A 218 -4.31 -9.61 2.81
N TYR A 219 -3.12 -10.10 3.10
CA TYR A 219 -2.06 -9.35 3.76
C TYR A 219 -0.96 -9.06 2.74
N ARG A 220 -0.56 -7.79 2.61
CA ARG A 220 0.38 -7.32 1.61
C ARG A 220 1.42 -6.40 2.24
N MET A 221 2.68 -6.67 1.98
CA MET A 221 3.78 -5.74 2.25
C MET A 221 3.99 -4.89 1.01
N GLN A 222 4.02 -3.57 1.17
CA GLN A 222 4.23 -2.61 0.09
C GLN A 222 5.41 -1.71 0.41
N HIS A 223 6.35 -1.63 -0.52
CA HIS A 223 7.39 -0.62 -0.55
C HIS A 223 6.97 0.51 -1.49
N MET A 224 7.19 1.75 -1.05
CA MET A 224 6.98 2.97 -1.82
C MET A 224 8.28 3.76 -1.88
N SER A 225 8.65 4.26 -3.06
CA SER A 225 9.90 4.98 -3.29
C SER A 225 9.76 5.90 -4.51
N ASN A 226 10.35 7.08 -4.44
CA ASN A 226 10.41 8.01 -5.58
C ASN A 226 11.58 7.72 -6.54
N LYS A 227 12.43 6.73 -6.25
CA LYS A 227 13.61 6.38 -7.05
C LYS A 227 14.51 7.60 -7.35
N ASP A 228 14.74 8.44 -6.35
CA ASP A 228 15.59 9.64 -6.41
C ASP A 228 15.12 10.71 -7.43
N ILE A 229 13.83 10.75 -7.74
CA ILE A 229 13.20 11.84 -8.50
C ILE A 229 13.18 13.12 -7.66
N GLY A 230 13.01 13.02 -6.33
CA GLY A 230 13.15 14.12 -5.37
C GLY A 230 14.59 14.27 -4.89
N TYR A 231 14.84 15.26 -4.02
CA TYR A 231 16.14 15.46 -3.38
C TYR A 231 16.51 14.35 -2.39
N ILE A 232 15.50 13.75 -1.76
CA ILE A 232 15.66 12.63 -0.83
C ILE A 232 14.70 11.50 -1.19
N ASN A 233 15.05 10.28 -0.80
CA ASN A 233 14.25 9.09 -1.05
C ASN A 233 14.30 8.14 0.16
N PRO A 234 13.65 8.49 1.28
CA PRO A 234 13.66 7.66 2.48
C PRO A 234 12.89 6.35 2.31
N GLY A 235 11.94 6.31 1.35
CA GLY A 235 11.07 5.17 1.15
C GLY A 235 10.12 4.90 2.31
N VAL A 236 9.03 4.17 2.04
CA VAL A 236 8.05 3.75 3.05
C VAL A 236 7.71 2.28 2.87
N ASP A 237 7.89 1.49 3.92
CA ASP A 237 7.43 0.11 3.96
C ASP A 237 6.15 0.00 4.77
N SER A 238 5.08 -0.49 4.17
CA SER A 238 3.76 -0.56 4.79
C SER A 238 3.18 -1.96 4.73
N GLN A 239 2.43 -2.32 5.77
CA GLN A 239 1.74 -3.59 5.89
C GLN A 239 0.24 -3.35 5.72
N PHE A 240 -0.31 -3.81 4.62
CA PHE A 240 -1.73 -3.66 4.31
C PHE A 240 -2.51 -4.93 4.66
N VAL A 241 -3.65 -4.73 5.29
CA VAL A 241 -4.75 -5.71 5.32
C VAL A 241 -5.78 -5.24 4.29
N ARG A 242 -6.18 -6.15 3.42
CA ARG A 242 -7.15 -5.88 2.34
C ARG A 242 -8.30 -6.87 2.45
N VAL A 243 -9.51 -6.37 2.32
CA VAL A 243 -10.72 -7.18 2.20
C VAL A 243 -11.41 -6.78 0.92
N GLY A 244 -11.75 -7.77 0.09
CA GLY A 244 -12.33 -7.52 -1.21
C GLY A 244 -13.48 -8.44 -1.56
N TYR A 245 -14.26 -7.99 -2.54
CA TYR A 245 -15.31 -8.76 -3.16
C TYR A 245 -15.10 -8.78 -4.67
N ARG A 246 -15.10 -9.99 -5.25
CA ARG A 246 -14.93 -10.25 -6.67
C ARG A 246 -16.26 -10.65 -7.28
N PHE A 247 -16.51 -10.14 -8.47
CA PHE A 247 -17.62 -10.54 -9.34
C PHE A 247 -17.11 -10.90 -10.73
N GLY A 248 -17.36 -12.15 -11.15
CA GLY A 248 -16.97 -12.64 -12.46
C GLY A 248 -18.07 -12.49 -13.52
N PHE A 249 -17.63 -12.25 -14.73
CA PHE A 249 -18.50 -12.11 -15.90
C PHE A 249 -17.97 -12.93 -17.07
N ARG A 250 -18.84 -13.23 -18.03
CA ARG A 250 -18.45 -13.86 -19.29
C ARG A 250 -17.83 -12.81 -20.22
N SER A 251 -16.84 -13.23 -21.02
CA SER A 251 -16.32 -12.36 -22.08
C SER A 251 -17.43 -12.03 -23.10
N LEU A 252 -17.40 -10.82 -23.64
CA LEU A 252 -18.31 -10.40 -24.73
C LEU A 252 -18.24 -11.33 -25.93
N SER A 253 -17.10 -11.95 -26.24
CA SER A 253 -16.96 -12.94 -27.31
C SER A 253 -17.86 -14.17 -27.11
N GLN A 254 -18.08 -14.63 -25.89
CA GLN A 254 -18.95 -15.75 -25.58
C GLN A 254 -20.45 -15.40 -25.67
N VAL A 255 -20.80 -14.12 -25.68
CA VAL A 255 -22.17 -13.67 -25.90
C VAL A 255 -22.48 -13.64 -27.40
N VAL A 256 -21.50 -13.27 -28.23
CA VAL A 256 -21.64 -13.21 -29.69
C VAL A 256 -21.79 -14.62 -30.29
N ASP A 257 -21.00 -15.60 -29.81
CA ASP A 257 -21.10 -17.01 -30.27
C ASP A 257 -22.41 -17.72 -29.91
N LYS A 258 -23.23 -17.13 -29.03
CA LYS A 258 -24.56 -17.63 -28.68
C LYS A 258 -25.69 -16.98 -29.50
N LEU A 259 -25.39 -15.97 -30.29
CA LEU A 259 -26.35 -15.24 -31.12
C LEU A 259 -26.28 -15.70 -32.61
N HIS A 260 -25.34 -16.60 -32.93
CA HIS A 260 -25.23 -17.32 -34.18
C HIS A 260 -25.45 -18.80 -33.92
#